data_0a1b4b85fd4783ecc21f4087e6ab829b
#
_entry.id   0a1b4b85fd4783ecc21f4087e6ab829b
#
_cell.length_a   1.000
_cell.length_b   1.000
_cell.length_c   1.000
_cell.angle_alpha   90.00
_cell.angle_beta   90.00
_cell.angle_gamma   90.00
#
_symmetry.space_group_name_H-M   'P 1'
#
loop_
_entity.id
_entity.type
_entity.pdbx_description
1 polymer ?
#
loop_
_entity_poly.entity_id
_entity_poly.type
_entity_poly.pdbx_seq_one_letter_code
_entity_poly.pdbx_strand_id
1 'polypeptide(L)' 'MKVLINGETKEISNQLNLSELLKYFSLPQERIAIELNKEVVRKKDWENIKIVEGDRLEVIHFVGGG' A
#
# COMPACT_ATOMS: atom_id res chain seq x y z
N MET A 1 0.03 -11.71 9.43
CA MET A 1 -1.03 -10.70 9.63
C MET A 1 -1.85 -10.51 8.36
N LYS A 2 -3.06 -10.07 8.51
CA LYS A 2 -3.96 -9.87 7.37
C LYS A 2 -4.17 -8.40 7.10
N VAL A 3 -4.12 -8.04 5.83
CA VAL A 3 -4.41 -6.68 5.38
C VAL A 3 -5.32 -6.75 4.18
N LEU A 4 -6.00 -5.66 3.88
CA LEU A 4 -6.83 -5.58 2.67
C LEU A 4 -6.13 -4.66 1.69
N ILE A 5 -6.03 -5.12 0.44
CA ILE A 5 -5.47 -4.31 -0.64
C ILE A 5 -6.49 -4.30 -1.76
N ASN A 6 -7.04 -3.12 -2.05
CA ASN A 6 -8.08 -2.96 -3.05
C ASN A 6 -9.23 -3.96 -2.82
N GLY A 7 -9.63 -4.12 -1.57
CA GLY A 7 -10.74 -4.98 -1.21
C GLY A 7 -10.42 -6.46 -1.10
N GLU A 8 -9.20 -6.85 -1.39
CA GLU A 8 -8.81 -8.26 -1.29
C GLU A 8 -7.97 -8.49 -0.04
N THR A 9 -8.30 -9.52 0.71
CA THR A 9 -7.53 -9.90 1.88
C THR A 9 -6.21 -10.54 1.47
N LYS A 10 -5.13 -10.03 2.01
CA LYS A 10 -3.80 -10.58 1.77
C LYS A 10 -3.17 -10.97 3.09
N GLU A 11 -2.42 -12.06 3.07
CA GLU A 11 -1.71 -12.54 4.24
C GLU A 11 -0.23 -12.17 4.10
N ILE A 12 0.34 -11.56 5.14
CA ILE A 12 1.78 -11.31 5.15
C ILE A 12 2.35 -11.86 6.44
N SER A 13 3.51 -12.49 6.35
CA SER A 13 4.13 -13.14 7.51
C SER A 13 5.16 -12.27 8.20
N ASN A 14 5.66 -11.25 7.53
CA ASN A 14 6.67 -10.36 8.09
C ASN A 14 6.09 -8.98 8.34
N GLN A 15 6.70 -8.28 9.28
CA GLN A 15 6.34 -6.90 9.48
C GLN A 15 7.00 -6.07 8.38
N LEU A 16 6.20 -5.32 7.66
CA LEU A 16 6.65 -4.53 6.52
C LEU A 16 6.24 -3.08 6.70
N ASN A 17 7.04 -2.18 6.13
CA ASN A 17 6.57 -0.83 5.94
C ASN A 17 5.81 -0.76 4.61
N LEU A 18 5.16 0.36 4.34
CA LEU A 18 4.33 0.47 3.15
C LEU A 18 5.15 0.31 1.86
N SER A 19 6.34 0.87 1.82
CA SER A 19 7.20 0.73 0.65
C SER A 19 7.55 -0.73 0.39
N GLU A 20 7.87 -1.46 1.45
CA GLU A 20 8.18 -2.89 1.35
C GLU A 20 6.98 -3.70 0.92
N LEU A 21 5.80 -3.33 1.41
CA LEU A 21 4.58 -4.04 1.04
C LEU A 21 4.31 -3.94 -0.45
N LEU A 22 4.51 -2.76 -1.02
CA LEU A 22 4.32 -2.58 -2.46
C LEU A 22 5.25 -3.49 -3.26
N LYS A 23 6.49 -3.60 -2.82
CA LYS A 23 7.46 -4.48 -3.47
C LYS A 23 7.09 -5.94 -3.29
N TYR A 24 6.66 -6.29 -2.10
CA TYR A 24 6.30 -7.67 -1.77
C TYR A 24 5.22 -8.21 -2.70
N PHE A 25 4.23 -7.39 -3.01
CA PHE A 25 3.13 -7.80 -3.89
C PHE A 25 3.34 -7.36 -5.34
N SER A 26 4.53 -6.89 -5.68
CA SER A 26 4.85 -6.44 -7.04
C SER A 26 3.89 -5.38 -7.55
N LEU A 27 3.48 -4.49 -6.66
CA LEU A 27 2.58 -3.41 -7.02
C LEU A 27 3.37 -2.26 -7.63
N PRO A 28 2.74 -1.47 -8.50
CA PRO A 28 3.43 -0.32 -9.08
C PRO A 28 3.86 0.65 -7.99
N GLN A 29 4.96 1.33 -8.21
CA GLN A 29 5.45 2.34 -7.28
C GLN A 29 5.51 3.71 -7.93
N GLU A 30 5.19 3.78 -9.20
CA GLU A 30 5.13 5.03 -9.94
C GLU A 30 3.72 5.27 -10.42
N ARG A 31 3.33 6.54 -10.45
CA ARG A 31 2.01 6.96 -10.92
C ARG A 31 0.88 6.30 -10.13
N ILE A 32 1.07 6.24 -8.83
CA ILE A 32 0.03 5.71 -7.95
C ILE A 32 -0.24 6.70 -6.82
N ALA A 33 -1.45 6.63 -6.30
CA ALA A 33 -1.81 7.25 -5.05
C ALA A 33 -2.23 6.15 -4.11
N ILE A 34 -1.90 6.30 -2.85
CA ILE A 34 -2.24 5.30 -1.85
C ILE A 34 -3.07 5.94 -0.75
N GLU A 35 -4.18 5.27 -0.42
CA GLU A 35 -4.94 5.60 0.77
C GLU A 35 -4.73 4.47 1.76
N LEU A 36 -4.35 4.83 2.96
CA LEU A 36 -4.21 3.88 4.05
C LEU A 36 -5.30 4.21 5.07
N ASN A 37 -6.21 3.28 5.25
CA ASN A 37 -7.35 3.48 6.17
C ASN A 37 -8.10 4.79 5.86
N LYS A 38 -8.32 5.02 4.55
CA LYS A 38 -9.06 6.17 4.01
C LYS A 38 -8.30 7.50 4.07
N GLU A 39 -7.02 7.47 4.41
CA GLU A 39 -6.20 8.68 4.40
C GLU A 39 -5.14 8.57 3.33
N VAL A 40 -5.00 9.62 2.54
CA VAL A 40 -3.95 9.66 1.52
C VAL A 40 -2.59 9.75 2.21
N VAL A 41 -1.66 8.90 1.79
CA VAL A 41 -0.31 8.92 2.32
C VAL A 41 0.67 9.26 1.20
N ARG A 42 1.57 10.17 1.50
CA ARG A 42 2.51 10.65 0.50
C ARG A 42 3.66 9.67 0.30
N LYS A 43 4.15 9.60 -0.92
CA LYS A 43 5.24 8.69 -1.25
C LYS A 43 6.45 8.89 -0.34
N LYS A 44 6.75 10.13 0.01
CA LYS A 44 7.90 10.42 0.88
C LYS A 44 7.78 9.77 2.27
N ASP A 45 6.56 9.40 2.66
CA ASP A 45 6.33 8.83 3.99
C ASP A 45 6.21 7.31 3.98
N TRP A 46 6.18 6.69 2.81
CA TRP A 46 5.94 5.24 2.72
C TRP A 46 6.91 4.40 3.52
N GLU A 47 8.18 4.79 3.54
CA GLU A 47 9.19 4.02 4.25
C GLU A 47 9.02 4.10 5.77
N ASN A 48 8.32 5.11 6.25
CA ASN A 48 8.13 5.31 7.67
C ASN A 48 6.78 4.84 8.19
N ILE A 49 5.96 4.26 7.31
CA ILE A 49 4.64 3.78 7.70
C ILE A 49 4.69 2.27 7.86
N LYS A 50 4.52 1.81 9.08
CA LYS A 50 4.46 0.38 9.37
C LYS A 50 3.07 -0.15 9.10
N ILE A 51 3.01 -1.26 8.41
CA ILE A 51 1.73 -1.94 8.15
C ILE A 51 1.39 -2.79 9.36
N VAL A 52 0.15 -2.71 9.80
CA VAL A 52 -0.32 -3.48 10.96
C VAL A 52 -1.55 -4.28 10.59
N GLU A 53 -1.87 -5.22 11.44
CA GLU A 53 -3.03 -6.10 11.26
C GLU A 53 -4.29 -5.29 10.96
N GLY A 54 -5.00 -5.66 9.91
CA GLY A 54 -6.26 -5.05 9.59
C GLY A 54 -6.17 -3.78 8.76
N ASP A 55 -4.97 -3.35 8.41
CA ASP A 55 -4.83 -2.15 7.58
C ASP A 55 -5.51 -2.34 6.23
N ARG A 56 -6.11 -1.26 5.74
CA ARG A 56 -6.77 -1.23 4.44
C ARG A 56 -6.03 -0.28 3.52
N LEU A 57 -5.60 -0.81 2.39
CA LEU A 57 -4.92 0.00 1.37
C LEU A 57 -5.76 0.05 0.11
N GLU A 58 -5.86 1.25 -0.45
CA GLU A 58 -6.38 1.44 -1.79
C GLU A 58 -5.24 1.97 -2.64
N VAL A 59 -4.88 1.23 -3.66
CA VAL A 59 -3.83 1.63 -4.58
C VAL A 59 -4.48 2.08 -5.87
N ILE A 60 -4.34 3.35 -6.19
CA ILE A 60 -4.95 3.94 -7.37
C ILE A 60 -3.85 4.21 -8.38
N HIS A 61 -3.94 3.58 -9.52
CA HIS A 61 -2.94 3.71 -10.57
C HIS A 61 -3.41 4.72 -11.60
N PHE A 62 -2.62 5.76 -11.81
CA PHE A 62 -2.96 6.78 -12.79
C PHE A 62 -2.59 6.29 -14.19
N VAL A 63 -3.55 6.31 -15.09
CA VAL A 63 -3.34 5.83 -16.45
C VAL A 63 -3.35 7.01 -17.38
N GLY A 64 -2.49 6.96 -18.39
CA GLY A 64 -2.50 7.94 -19.46
C GLY A 64 -2.16 9.33 -19.03
N GLY A 65 -1.41 9.47 -18.07
CA GLY A 65 -1.15 10.75 -17.51
C GLY A 65 -0.67 11.74 -18.48
N GLY A 66 -1.10 12.46 -18.95
CA GLY A 66 -0.59 13.46 -19.84
C GLY A 66 0.46 14.32 -19.17
#